data_7a9d87d2f2605d911ce747738ddc8626
#
_entry.id   7a9d87d2f2605d911ce747738ddc8626
#
_cell.length_a   1.000
_cell.length_b   1.000
_cell.length_c   1.000
_cell.angle_alpha   90.00
_cell.angle_beta   90.00
_cell.angle_gamma   90.00
#
_symmetry.space_group_name_H-M   'P 1'
#
loop_
_entity.id
_entity.type
_entity.pdbx_description
1 polymer ?
#
loop_
_entity_poly.entity_id
_entity_poly.type
_entity_poly.pdbx_seq_one_letter_code
_entity_poly.pdbx_strand_id
1 'polypeptide(L)'
;MIKKISTLLPLLFISSFLSAATFPDISVEDLQKAISAKEVAVIDVNGPNSFANGHIPGAIEFSSQKADLKNLLPKDKSTLVVAYCGGPSCRAYLRGANAASELGYKNVKHLSAGISGWKKSGQKVSKK
;
A
#
# COMPACT_ATOMS: atom_id res chain seq x y z
N MET A 1 -25.20 -14.88 -60.93
CA MET A 1 -25.79 -14.36 -59.67
C MET A 1 -24.75 -14.51 -58.57
N ILE A 2 -24.13 -13.42 -58.17
CA ILE A 2 -23.12 -13.42 -57.08
C ILE A 2 -23.85 -13.16 -55.77
N LYS A 3 -23.95 -14.18 -54.89
CA LYS A 3 -24.47 -14.00 -53.54
C LYS A 3 -23.38 -13.35 -52.68
N LYS A 4 -23.64 -12.09 -52.28
CA LYS A 4 -22.80 -11.43 -51.30
C LYS A 4 -23.04 -12.09 -49.93
N ILE A 5 -22.06 -12.84 -49.45
CA ILE A 5 -22.03 -13.34 -48.07
C ILE A 5 -21.55 -12.19 -47.21
N SER A 6 -22.46 -11.57 -46.46
CA SER A 6 -22.12 -10.57 -45.44
C SER A 6 -21.63 -11.31 -44.19
N THR A 7 -20.35 -11.36 -44.03
CA THR A 7 -19.73 -11.93 -42.81
C THR A 7 -19.86 -10.88 -41.70
N LEU A 8 -20.84 -11.09 -40.83
CA LEU A 8 -21.00 -10.30 -39.62
C LEU A 8 -19.94 -10.75 -38.64
N LEU A 9 -18.89 -9.94 -38.48
CA LEU A 9 -17.83 -10.17 -37.49
C LEU A 9 -18.39 -9.83 -36.10
N PRO A 10 -18.44 -10.78 -35.14
CA PRO A 10 -18.89 -10.45 -33.79
C PRO A 10 -17.89 -9.54 -33.14
N LEU A 11 -18.31 -8.34 -32.77
CA LEU A 11 -17.53 -7.42 -31.96
C LEU A 11 -17.44 -8.01 -30.55
N LEU A 12 -16.29 -8.61 -30.24
CA LEU A 12 -16.01 -9.05 -28.87
C LEU A 12 -15.83 -7.81 -28.00
N PHE A 13 -16.85 -7.49 -27.23
CA PHE A 13 -16.72 -6.56 -26.10
C PHE A 13 -15.89 -7.25 -25.02
N ILE A 14 -14.60 -6.97 -24.98
CA ILE A 14 -13.78 -7.31 -23.84
C ILE A 14 -14.15 -6.33 -22.74
N SER A 15 -15.07 -6.75 -21.86
CA SER A 15 -15.35 -6.04 -20.62
C SER A 15 -14.11 -6.17 -19.75
N SER A 16 -13.26 -5.15 -19.77
CA SER A 16 -12.18 -5.03 -18.79
C SER A 16 -12.83 -4.78 -17.43
N PHE A 17 -13.00 -5.84 -16.66
CA PHE A 17 -13.32 -5.71 -15.24
C PHE A 17 -12.14 -5.03 -14.57
N LEU A 18 -12.27 -3.73 -14.27
CA LEU A 18 -11.34 -3.02 -13.42
C LEU A 18 -11.54 -3.58 -12.00
N SER A 19 -10.76 -4.60 -11.65
CA SER A 19 -10.72 -5.12 -10.29
C SER A 19 -10.10 -4.05 -9.40
N ALA A 20 -10.83 -3.61 -8.36
CA ALA A 20 -10.26 -2.75 -7.32
C ALA A 20 -9.02 -3.45 -6.75
N ALA A 21 -7.90 -2.74 -6.68
CA ALA A 21 -6.67 -3.30 -6.11
C ALA A 21 -6.93 -3.72 -4.66
N THR A 22 -6.67 -4.99 -4.35
CA THR A 22 -6.69 -5.52 -3.00
C THR A 22 -5.26 -5.74 -2.54
N PHE A 23 -4.98 -5.37 -1.29
CA PHE A 23 -3.66 -5.50 -0.71
C PHE A 23 -3.70 -6.55 0.39
N PRO A 24 -2.82 -7.57 0.34
CA PRO A 24 -2.73 -8.56 1.42
C PRO A 24 -2.41 -7.90 2.76
N ASP A 25 -2.90 -8.49 3.84
CA ASP A 25 -2.54 -8.09 5.20
C ASP A 25 -1.19 -8.67 5.60
N ILE A 26 -0.49 -7.94 6.45
CA ILE A 26 0.73 -8.41 7.12
C ILE A 26 0.54 -8.36 8.63
N SER A 27 1.06 -9.35 9.34
CA SER A 27 1.03 -9.33 10.81
C SER A 27 2.04 -8.33 11.39
N VAL A 28 1.78 -7.89 12.62
CA VAL A 28 2.75 -7.04 13.35
C VAL A 28 4.10 -7.73 13.47
N GLU A 29 4.11 -9.03 13.77
CA GLU A 29 5.35 -9.81 13.90
C GLU A 29 6.15 -9.86 12.59
N ASP A 30 5.49 -10.16 11.48
CA ASP A 30 6.16 -10.23 10.18
C ASP A 30 6.66 -8.85 9.71
N LEU A 31 5.90 -7.80 9.96
CA LEU A 31 6.34 -6.44 9.68
C LEU A 31 7.57 -6.06 10.53
N GLN A 32 7.55 -6.39 11.81
CA GLN A 32 8.69 -6.14 12.71
C GLN A 32 9.95 -6.86 12.22
N LYS A 33 9.82 -8.11 11.79
CA LYS A 33 10.94 -8.88 11.20
C LYS A 33 11.47 -8.21 9.93
N ALA A 34 10.60 -7.77 9.03
CA ALA A 34 10.98 -7.10 7.80
C ALA A 34 11.69 -5.76 8.06
N ILE A 35 11.24 -5.00 9.06
CA ILE A 35 11.89 -3.75 9.48
C ILE A 35 13.28 -4.03 10.01
N SER A 36 13.44 -5.03 10.88
CA SER A 36 14.74 -5.43 11.44
C SER A 36 15.72 -5.89 10.36
N ALA A 37 15.24 -6.55 9.33
CA ALA A 37 16.03 -6.98 8.18
C ALA A 37 16.29 -5.86 7.16
N LYS A 38 15.70 -4.68 7.34
CA LYS A 38 15.76 -3.54 6.40
C LYS A 38 15.27 -3.89 4.98
N GLU A 39 14.22 -4.70 4.89
CA GLU A 39 13.65 -5.24 3.64
C GLU A 39 12.25 -4.70 3.35
N VAL A 40 11.87 -3.58 3.96
CA VAL A 40 10.54 -3.00 3.81
C VAL A 40 10.58 -1.48 3.86
N ALA A 41 9.71 -0.86 3.09
CA ALA A 41 9.34 0.55 3.26
C ALA A 41 7.94 0.64 3.87
N VAL A 42 7.76 1.50 4.86
CA VAL A 42 6.50 1.64 5.60
C VAL A 42 5.92 3.04 5.36
N ILE A 43 4.62 3.10 5.08
CA ILE A 43 3.89 4.35 4.82
C ILE A 43 2.81 4.53 5.89
N ASP A 44 2.91 5.62 6.65
CA ASP A 44 1.93 6.03 7.65
C ASP A 44 0.97 7.04 7.05
N VAL A 45 -0.33 6.72 7.04
CA VAL A 45 -1.38 7.61 6.50
C VAL A 45 -2.23 8.28 7.58
N ASN A 46 -1.80 8.24 8.85
CA ASN A 46 -2.53 8.80 9.98
C ASN A 46 -2.47 10.34 10.08
N GLY A 47 -1.65 10.96 9.27
CA GLY A 47 -1.42 12.41 9.29
C GLY A 47 -0.29 12.86 10.22
N PRO A 48 0.15 14.14 10.07
CA PRO A 48 1.37 14.62 10.73
C PRO A 48 1.28 14.66 12.25
N ASN A 49 0.14 15.01 12.83
CA ASN A 49 -0.03 15.08 14.29
C ASN A 49 0.05 13.69 14.92
N SER A 50 -0.66 12.73 14.37
CA SER A 50 -0.62 11.34 14.83
C SER A 50 0.78 10.75 14.65
N PHE A 51 1.42 11.00 13.52
CA PHE A 51 2.78 10.58 13.23
C PHE A 51 3.78 11.10 14.27
N ALA A 52 3.69 12.38 14.62
CA ALA A 52 4.54 13.00 15.63
C ALA A 52 4.38 12.38 17.02
N ASN A 53 3.15 11.97 17.37
CA ASN A 53 2.83 11.36 18.66
C ASN A 53 3.26 9.88 18.76
N GLY A 54 3.53 9.23 17.67
CA GLY A 54 4.01 7.86 17.65
C GLY A 54 3.71 7.17 16.32
N HIS A 55 4.75 6.70 15.66
CA HIS A 55 4.66 5.99 14.40
C HIS A 55 5.59 4.76 14.40
N ILE A 56 5.35 3.86 13.49
CA ILE A 56 6.24 2.72 13.27
C ILE A 56 7.62 3.23 12.85
N PRO A 57 8.72 2.78 13.50
CA PRO A 57 10.07 3.27 13.20
C PRO A 57 10.40 3.17 11.71
N GLY A 58 10.91 4.26 11.15
CA GLY A 58 11.28 4.36 9.74
C GLY A 58 10.13 4.64 8.78
N ALA A 59 8.89 4.77 9.25
CA ALA A 59 7.75 5.06 8.40
C ALA A 59 7.83 6.45 7.74
N ILE A 60 7.33 6.51 6.52
CA ILE A 60 7.16 7.75 5.75
C ILE A 60 5.81 8.36 6.11
N GLU A 61 5.78 9.63 6.51
CA GLU A 61 4.54 10.37 6.74
C GLU A 61 3.92 10.76 5.39
N PHE A 62 2.78 10.14 5.05
CA PHE A 62 2.24 10.20 3.70
C PHE A 62 1.75 11.58 3.28
N SER A 63 1.02 12.28 4.14
CA SER A 63 0.32 13.51 3.71
C SER A 63 1.26 14.64 3.33
N SER A 64 2.36 14.81 4.06
CA SER A 64 3.36 15.84 3.78
C SER A 64 4.44 15.41 2.80
N GLN A 65 4.66 14.10 2.62
CA GLN A 65 5.73 13.55 1.78
C GLN A 65 5.23 12.89 0.49
N LYS A 66 3.92 12.92 0.26
CA LYS A 66 3.28 12.30 -0.91
C LYS A 66 3.92 12.71 -2.24
N ALA A 67 4.21 14.00 -2.44
CA ALA A 67 4.79 14.51 -3.68
C ALA A 67 6.19 13.96 -3.96
N ASP A 68 6.92 13.57 -2.92
CA ASP A 68 8.30 13.05 -3.01
C ASP A 68 8.38 11.54 -2.82
N LEU A 69 7.24 10.86 -2.74
CA LEU A 69 7.17 9.43 -2.41
C LEU A 69 8.04 8.56 -3.33
N LYS A 70 8.08 8.86 -4.61
CA LYS A 70 8.89 8.12 -5.59
C LYS A 70 10.40 8.15 -5.28
N ASN A 71 10.88 9.20 -4.61
CA ASN A 71 12.28 9.34 -4.21
C ASN A 71 12.56 8.74 -2.83
N LEU A 72 11.53 8.62 -2.00
CA LEU A 72 11.62 8.07 -0.63
C LEU A 72 11.50 6.56 -0.60
N LEU A 73 10.78 5.97 -1.53
CA LEU A 73 10.64 4.52 -1.65
C LEU A 73 11.90 3.89 -2.27
N PRO A 74 12.19 2.62 -1.95
CA PRO A 74 13.32 1.91 -2.54
C PRO A 74 13.27 1.87 -4.07
N LYS A 75 14.43 1.90 -4.72
CA LYS A 75 14.52 1.83 -6.19
C LYS A 75 14.04 0.50 -6.74
N ASP A 76 14.27 -0.59 -6.02
CA ASP A 76 13.80 -1.92 -6.39
C ASP A 76 12.28 -2.03 -6.18
N LYS A 77 11.55 -2.14 -7.27
CA LYS A 77 10.07 -2.21 -7.27
C LYS A 77 9.52 -3.55 -6.74
N SER A 78 10.36 -4.53 -6.50
CA SER A 78 9.98 -5.80 -5.83
C SER A 78 10.05 -5.70 -4.31
N THR A 79 10.63 -4.64 -3.76
CA THR A 79 10.71 -4.41 -2.32
C THR A 79 9.32 -4.34 -1.71
N LEU A 80 9.13 -4.99 -0.56
CA LEU A 80 7.89 -4.90 0.20
C LEU A 80 7.60 -3.47 0.62
N VAL A 81 6.39 -3.01 0.36
CA VAL A 81 5.86 -1.73 0.85
C VAL A 81 4.63 -2.01 1.69
N VAL A 82 4.59 -1.48 2.89
CA VAL A 82 3.45 -1.66 3.81
C VAL A 82 2.87 -0.31 4.19
N ALA A 83 1.58 -0.13 3.91
CA ALA A 83 0.83 1.04 4.34
C ALA A 83 -0.03 0.71 5.57
N TYR A 84 -0.20 1.65 6.47
CA TYR A 84 -1.05 1.47 7.65
C TYR A 84 -1.73 2.78 8.08
N CYS A 85 -2.82 2.62 8.81
CA CYS A 85 -3.48 3.73 9.52
C CYS A 85 -3.75 3.38 10.99
N GLY A 86 -4.94 3.67 11.52
CA GLY A 86 -5.20 3.61 12.96
C GLY A 86 -5.37 2.20 13.53
N GLY A 87 -6.17 1.36 12.87
CA GLY A 87 -6.55 0.04 13.37
C GLY A 87 -7.41 -0.72 12.38
N PRO A 88 -8.03 -1.86 12.81
CA PRO A 88 -8.67 -2.81 11.91
C PRO A 88 -9.80 -2.24 11.04
N SER A 89 -10.54 -1.26 11.53
CA SER A 89 -11.65 -0.65 10.79
C SER A 89 -11.24 0.49 9.88
N CYS A 90 -10.00 0.95 9.97
CA CYS A 90 -9.50 2.06 9.17
C CYS A 90 -9.15 1.62 7.75
N ARG A 91 -9.67 2.34 6.75
CA ARG A 91 -9.38 2.10 5.34
C ARG A 91 -8.48 3.15 4.69
N ALA A 92 -8.06 4.16 5.45
CA ALA A 92 -7.22 5.24 4.94
C ALA A 92 -5.86 4.77 4.40
N TYR A 93 -5.39 3.59 4.82
CA TYR A 93 -4.17 2.98 4.29
C TYR A 93 -4.20 2.83 2.77
N LEU A 94 -5.38 2.70 2.17
CA LEU A 94 -5.55 2.58 0.72
C LEU A 94 -4.91 3.74 -0.05
N ARG A 95 -4.89 4.94 0.52
CA ARG A 95 -4.24 6.09 -0.13
C ARG A 95 -2.75 5.86 -0.32
N GLY A 96 -2.06 5.40 0.70
CA GLY A 96 -0.64 5.08 0.63
C GLY A 96 -0.34 3.84 -0.20
N ALA A 97 -1.14 2.78 -0.04
CA ALA A 97 -0.98 1.54 -0.79
C ALA A 97 -1.21 1.75 -2.29
N ASN A 98 -2.26 2.47 -2.67
CA ASN A 98 -2.54 2.80 -4.06
C ASN A 98 -1.43 3.68 -4.66
N ALA A 99 -0.95 4.67 -3.93
CA ALA A 99 0.15 5.52 -4.39
C ALA A 99 1.42 4.71 -4.69
N ALA A 100 1.78 3.77 -3.83
CA ALA A 100 2.91 2.87 -4.07
C ALA A 100 2.66 1.96 -5.29
N SER A 101 1.47 1.38 -5.39
CA SER A 101 1.10 0.53 -6.53
C SER A 101 1.16 1.29 -7.86
N GLU A 102 0.67 2.52 -7.92
CA GLU A 102 0.73 3.39 -9.10
C GLU A 102 2.17 3.74 -9.51
N LEU A 103 3.10 3.81 -8.55
CA LEU A 103 4.52 3.98 -8.80
C LEU A 103 5.22 2.71 -9.30
N GLY A 104 4.50 1.59 -9.42
CA GLY A 104 5.01 0.33 -9.97
C GLY A 104 5.49 -0.68 -8.93
N TYR A 105 5.29 -0.44 -7.62
CA TYR A 105 5.62 -1.42 -6.59
C TYR A 105 4.64 -2.58 -6.64
N LYS A 106 5.16 -3.81 -6.74
CA LYS A 106 4.38 -5.02 -6.97
C LYS A 106 4.07 -5.80 -5.70
N ASN A 107 4.83 -5.55 -4.63
CA ASN A 107 4.69 -6.24 -3.35
C ASN A 107 4.20 -5.25 -2.29
N VAL A 108 2.94 -4.83 -2.43
CA VAL A 108 2.30 -3.87 -1.52
C VAL A 108 1.33 -4.61 -0.61
N LYS A 109 1.48 -4.42 0.69
CA LYS A 109 0.62 -4.97 1.74
C LYS A 109 0.10 -3.86 2.65
N HIS A 110 -0.83 -4.20 3.52
CA HIS A 110 -1.26 -3.30 4.59
C HIS A 110 -1.16 -3.97 5.95
N LEU A 111 -0.93 -3.18 6.99
CA LEU A 111 -1.02 -3.63 8.36
C LEU A 111 -2.41 -3.30 8.89
N SER A 112 -3.33 -4.26 8.87
CA SER A 112 -4.71 -4.05 9.34
C SER A 112 -4.76 -3.73 10.83
N ALA A 113 -3.83 -4.29 11.62
CA ALA A 113 -3.71 -3.95 13.04
C ALA A 113 -3.46 -2.46 13.28
N GLY A 114 -2.84 -1.76 12.33
CA GLY A 114 -2.54 -0.34 12.40
C GLY A 114 -1.61 0.04 13.54
N ILE A 115 -1.47 1.34 13.79
CA ILE A 115 -0.64 1.82 14.92
C ILE A 115 -1.19 1.34 16.27
N SER A 116 -2.50 1.17 16.37
CA SER A 116 -3.14 0.65 17.59
C SER A 116 -2.66 -0.76 17.92
N GLY A 117 -2.70 -1.70 16.96
CA GLY A 117 -2.22 -3.05 17.16
C GLY A 117 -0.69 -3.14 17.31
N TRP A 118 0.04 -2.30 16.63
CA TRP A 118 1.49 -2.18 16.79
C TRP A 118 1.87 -1.86 18.24
N LYS A 119 1.24 -0.85 18.83
CA LYS A 119 1.44 -0.46 20.23
C LYS A 119 1.00 -1.55 21.22
N LYS A 120 -0.17 -2.16 21.00
CA LYS A 120 -0.70 -3.24 21.85
C LYS A 120 0.21 -4.46 21.90
N SER A 121 0.94 -4.74 20.81
CA SER A 121 1.90 -5.85 20.75
C SER A 121 3.20 -5.56 21.48
N GLY A 122 3.37 -4.37 22.05
CA GLY A 122 4.57 -3.98 22.79
C GLY A 122 5.72 -3.50 21.91
N GLN A 123 5.49 -3.31 20.61
CA GLN A 123 6.52 -2.80 19.71
C GLN A 123 6.85 -1.34 19.97
N LYS A 124 8.11 -0.98 19.74
CA LYS A 124 8.58 0.40 19.90
C LYS A 124 7.99 1.31 18.84
N VAL A 125 7.70 2.55 19.23
CA VAL A 125 7.32 3.63 18.32
C VAL A 125 8.39 4.71 18.31
N SER A 126 8.49 5.40 17.17
CA SER A 126 9.28 6.62 17.05
C SER A 126 8.37 7.83 17.25
N LYS A 127 8.92 8.90 17.79
CA LYS A 127 8.26 10.21 17.94
C LYS A 127 9.10 11.28 17.27
N LYS A 128 8.42 12.33 16.83
CA LYS A 128 9.07 13.46 16.19
C LYS A 128 9.29 14.60 17.18
#